data_480d38c092bdcb0c67547cabe5e36100
#
_entry.id   480d38c092bdcb0c67547cabe5e36100
#
_cell.length_a   1.000
_cell.length_b   1.000
_cell.length_c   1.000
_cell.angle_alpha   90.00
_cell.angle_beta   90.00
_cell.angle_gamma   90.00
#
_symmetry.space_group_name_H-M   'P 1'
#
loop_
_entity.id
_entity.type
_entity.pdbx_description
1 polymer ?
#
loop_
_entity_poly.entity_id
_entity_poly.type
_entity_poly.pdbx_seq_one_letter_code
_entity_poly.pdbx_strand_id
1 'polypeptide(L)'
;MSRLSPDGFKNFFRYFNDGVKQNEGLDALYDAMPKSLLEDDSTWIDLYRTPDPIKDSVGYMPAAAIDLIAEFEGFRSEPYLDVFSVPTIGYGQTFYLDGRIVKLTDPSISEPLGRQMLESLAREKFWNVIKTTIPHWKEMNDGQRGALLSFSYNLGAHFYGSPGFNTISACLTDRAWDEVPAAFMLYVNPGTAAEVGLKRRRRAEGEMWIS
;
A
#
# COMPACT_ATOMS: atom_id res chain seq x y z
N MET A 1 -25.17 -28.48 22.10
CA MET A 1 -24.33 -27.35 21.72
C MET A 1 -24.49 -27.17 20.22
N SER A 2 -24.93 -26.01 19.77
CA SER A 2 -25.07 -25.77 18.32
C SER A 2 -23.64 -25.67 17.73
N ARG A 3 -23.38 -26.43 16.68
CA ARG A 3 -22.14 -26.33 15.90
C ARG A 3 -22.01 -24.89 15.40
N LEU A 4 -20.83 -24.32 15.51
CA LEU A 4 -20.52 -23.04 14.87
C LEU A 4 -20.66 -23.25 13.36
N SER A 5 -21.63 -22.55 12.75
CA SER A 5 -21.85 -22.65 11.32
C SER A 5 -20.90 -21.70 10.57
N PRO A 6 -20.58 -21.99 9.29
CA PRO A 6 -19.81 -21.08 8.45
C PRO A 6 -20.36 -19.64 8.47
N ASP A 7 -21.67 -19.44 8.52
CA ASP A 7 -22.31 -18.12 8.57
C ASP A 7 -22.05 -17.36 9.88
N GLY A 8 -21.89 -18.06 11.00
CA GLY A 8 -21.50 -17.45 12.28
C GLY A 8 -20.09 -16.84 12.23
N PHE A 9 -19.16 -17.52 11.54
CA PHE A 9 -17.80 -17.03 11.32
C PHE A 9 -17.72 -15.88 10.34
N LYS A 10 -18.52 -15.90 9.28
CA LYS A 10 -18.57 -14.84 8.27
C LYS A 10 -18.84 -13.46 8.89
N ASN A 11 -19.70 -13.42 9.93
CA ASN A 11 -19.98 -12.18 10.64
C ASN A 11 -18.83 -11.75 11.57
N PHE A 12 -18.08 -12.67 12.14
CA PHE A 12 -16.96 -12.37 13.01
C PHE A 12 -15.79 -11.74 12.24
N PHE A 13 -15.45 -12.28 11.05
CA PHE A 13 -14.36 -11.79 10.20
C PHE A 13 -14.73 -10.62 9.29
N ARG A 14 -16.00 -10.19 9.28
CA ARG A 14 -16.50 -9.07 8.47
C ARG A 14 -15.77 -7.75 8.73
N TYR A 15 -15.08 -7.64 9.85
CA TYR A 15 -14.35 -6.44 10.28
C TYR A 15 -12.84 -6.51 10.04
N PHE A 16 -12.32 -7.63 9.56
CA PHE A 16 -10.91 -7.74 9.22
C PHE A 16 -10.70 -7.40 7.74
N ASN A 17 -10.19 -6.19 7.50
CA ASN A 17 -9.83 -5.75 6.15
C ASN A 17 -8.44 -6.22 5.70
N ASP A 18 -7.69 -6.90 6.58
CA ASP A 18 -6.33 -7.38 6.38
C ASP A 18 -6.36 -8.91 6.29
N GLY A 19 -6.11 -9.44 5.09
CA GLY A 19 -6.16 -10.88 4.85
C GLY A 19 -5.13 -11.66 5.66
N VAL A 20 -3.99 -11.07 6.02
CA VAL A 20 -2.97 -11.71 6.87
C VAL A 20 -3.51 -11.87 8.29
N LYS A 21 -4.03 -10.80 8.88
CA LYS A 21 -4.65 -10.85 10.22
C LYS A 21 -5.88 -11.76 10.27
N GLN A 22 -6.64 -11.83 9.19
CA GLN A 22 -7.75 -12.76 9.08
C GLN A 22 -7.27 -14.21 9.11
N ASN A 23 -6.20 -14.55 8.39
CA ASN A 23 -5.62 -15.88 8.39
C ASN A 23 -5.01 -16.24 9.74
N GLU A 24 -4.25 -15.33 10.36
CA GLU A 24 -3.71 -15.52 11.72
C GLU A 24 -4.83 -15.73 12.75
N GLY A 25 -5.94 -14.98 12.63
CA GLY A 25 -7.11 -15.16 13.49
C GLY A 25 -7.81 -16.50 13.27
N LEU A 26 -7.89 -16.98 12.02
CA LEU A 26 -8.44 -18.30 11.69
C LEU A 26 -7.57 -19.43 12.21
N ASP A 27 -6.26 -19.32 12.10
CA ASP A 27 -5.31 -20.33 12.63
C ASP A 27 -5.38 -20.39 14.16
N ALA A 28 -5.35 -19.24 14.85
CA ALA A 28 -5.48 -19.17 16.29
C ALA A 28 -6.81 -19.77 16.80
N LEU A 29 -7.89 -19.54 16.05
CA LEU A 29 -9.20 -20.07 16.35
C LEU A 29 -9.25 -21.59 16.15
N TYR A 30 -8.66 -22.09 15.05
CA TYR A 30 -8.54 -23.52 14.76
C TYR A 30 -7.76 -24.25 15.86
N ASP A 31 -6.64 -23.67 16.29
CA ASP A 31 -5.81 -24.23 17.35
C ASP A 31 -6.50 -24.23 18.73
N ALA A 32 -7.36 -23.24 18.98
CA ALA A 32 -8.09 -23.12 20.24
C ALA A 32 -9.37 -23.98 20.29
N MET A 33 -9.84 -24.51 19.17
CA MET A 33 -11.05 -25.32 19.12
C MET A 33 -10.80 -26.73 19.66
N PRO A 34 -11.73 -27.30 20.46
CA PRO A 34 -11.72 -28.72 20.79
C PRO A 34 -11.79 -29.56 19.51
N LYS A 35 -10.88 -30.53 19.38
CA LYS A 35 -10.83 -31.42 18.21
C LYS A 35 -12.16 -32.10 17.87
N SER A 36 -13.00 -32.35 18.88
CA SER A 36 -14.34 -32.91 18.69
C SER A 36 -15.33 -32.00 17.94
N LEU A 37 -15.03 -30.70 17.83
CA LEU A 37 -15.81 -29.74 17.03
C LEU A 37 -15.29 -29.61 15.60
N LEU A 38 -14.10 -30.14 15.33
CA LEU A 38 -13.42 -30.12 14.04
C LEU A 38 -13.66 -31.42 13.24
N GLU A 39 -14.39 -32.39 13.83
CA GLU A 39 -14.70 -33.64 13.13
C GLU A 39 -15.43 -33.35 11.83
N ASP A 40 -14.83 -33.79 10.77
CA ASP A 40 -15.24 -33.97 9.39
C ASP A 40 -15.17 -32.79 8.41
N ASP A 41 -14.93 -31.55 8.81
CA ASP A 41 -14.84 -30.50 7.79
C ASP A 41 -14.02 -29.27 8.22
N SER A 42 -12.71 -29.46 8.43
CA SER A 42 -11.75 -28.33 8.52
C SER A 42 -11.71 -27.51 7.21
N THR A 43 -12.23 -28.05 6.12
CA THR A 43 -12.29 -27.42 4.81
C THR A 43 -13.14 -26.12 4.79
N TRP A 44 -14.12 -25.98 5.69
CA TRP A 44 -14.89 -24.74 5.76
C TRP A 44 -14.07 -23.53 6.28
N ILE A 45 -13.05 -23.77 7.12
CA ILE A 45 -12.12 -22.71 7.55
C ILE A 45 -11.34 -22.17 6.35
N ASP A 46 -10.91 -23.08 5.47
CA ASP A 46 -10.18 -22.71 4.27
C ASP A 46 -11.03 -21.94 3.27
N LEU A 47 -12.37 -22.10 3.29
CA LEU A 47 -13.29 -21.28 2.48
C LEU A 47 -13.30 -19.79 2.86
N TYR A 48 -12.96 -19.46 4.10
CA TYR A 48 -12.86 -18.08 4.58
C TYR A 48 -11.42 -17.56 4.61
N ARG A 49 -10.45 -18.45 4.37
CA ARG A 49 -9.07 -18.05 4.25
C ARG A 49 -8.92 -17.20 2.99
N THR A 50 -8.51 -15.97 3.17
CA THR A 50 -8.10 -15.18 2.00
C THR A 50 -6.89 -15.87 1.37
N PRO A 51 -6.77 -15.89 0.04
CA PRO A 51 -5.52 -16.32 -0.62
C PRO A 51 -4.35 -15.66 0.09
N ASP A 52 -3.33 -16.46 0.46
CA ASP A 52 -2.13 -15.92 1.11
C ASP A 52 -1.57 -14.82 0.19
N PRO A 53 -1.61 -13.54 0.62
CA PRO A 53 -1.16 -12.46 -0.25
C PRO A 53 0.33 -12.60 -0.62
N ILE A 54 1.07 -13.42 0.12
CA ILE A 54 2.48 -13.74 -0.17
C ILE A 54 2.59 -14.77 -1.32
N LYS A 55 1.59 -15.63 -1.52
CA LYS A 55 1.62 -16.65 -2.60
C LYS A 55 1.12 -16.11 -3.94
N ASP A 56 0.23 -15.13 -3.94
CA ASP A 56 -0.20 -14.40 -5.15
C ASP A 56 0.47 -13.02 -5.22
N SER A 57 1.79 -13.01 -5.14
CA SER A 57 2.64 -11.81 -5.04
C SER A 57 2.47 -10.76 -6.15
N VAL A 58 1.71 -11.04 -7.17
CA VAL A 58 1.44 -10.13 -8.30
C VAL A 58 0.36 -9.09 -7.97
N GLY A 59 -0.51 -9.36 -6.99
CA GLY A 59 -1.63 -8.48 -6.61
C GLY A 59 -1.48 -7.75 -5.28
N TYR A 60 -0.50 -8.15 -4.46
CA TYR A 60 -0.30 -7.63 -3.10
C TYR A 60 0.51 -6.33 -3.11
N MET A 61 0.01 -5.33 -2.42
CA MET A 61 0.71 -4.06 -2.19
C MET A 61 1.51 -4.15 -0.89
N PRO A 62 2.85 -4.04 -0.93
CA PRO A 62 3.69 -4.20 0.26
C PRO A 62 3.35 -3.18 1.36
N ALA A 63 3.12 -3.63 2.59
CA ALA A 63 2.81 -2.74 3.72
C ALA A 63 3.96 -1.75 3.99
N ALA A 64 5.21 -2.19 3.85
CA ALA A 64 6.39 -1.33 4.00
C ALA A 64 6.39 -0.14 3.04
N ALA A 65 5.78 -0.27 1.85
CA ALA A 65 5.64 0.86 0.93
C ALA A 65 4.67 1.92 1.47
N ILE A 66 3.58 1.51 2.12
CA ILE A 66 2.64 2.43 2.77
C ILE A 66 3.30 3.10 3.98
N ASP A 67 4.12 2.37 4.73
CA ASP A 67 4.92 2.95 5.83
C ASP A 67 5.84 4.05 5.31
N LEU A 68 6.56 3.77 4.23
CA LEU A 68 7.47 4.73 3.60
C LEU A 68 6.74 5.97 3.09
N ILE A 69 5.60 5.78 2.40
CA ILE A 69 4.80 6.91 1.92
C ILE A 69 4.29 7.73 3.11
N ALA A 70 3.73 7.10 4.14
CA ALA A 70 3.21 7.76 5.32
C ALA A 70 4.26 8.62 6.04
N GLU A 71 5.52 8.13 6.12
CA GLU A 71 6.65 8.87 6.69
C GLU A 71 6.91 10.19 5.96
N PHE A 72 6.87 10.18 4.61
CA PHE A 72 7.16 11.37 3.81
C PHE A 72 5.99 12.32 3.67
N GLU A 73 4.75 11.83 3.66
CA GLU A 73 3.55 12.68 3.57
C GLU A 73 3.22 13.35 4.91
N GLY A 74 3.47 12.66 6.03
CA GLY A 74 3.14 13.15 7.38
C GLY A 74 1.64 13.14 7.68
N PHE A 75 1.28 12.75 8.91
CA PHE A 75 -0.13 12.68 9.33
C PHE A 75 -0.62 14.00 9.93
N ARG A 76 -1.81 14.42 9.54
CA ARG A 76 -2.55 15.53 10.15
C ARG A 76 -3.97 15.10 10.49
N SER A 77 -4.30 15.12 11.78
CA SER A 77 -5.61 14.66 12.26
C SER A 77 -6.75 15.60 11.88
N GLU A 78 -6.47 16.89 11.76
CA GLU A 78 -7.46 17.92 11.47
C GLU A 78 -7.41 18.35 10.00
N PRO A 79 -8.56 18.73 9.41
CA PRO A 79 -8.58 19.32 8.07
C PRO A 79 -7.76 20.61 7.98
N TYR A 80 -7.06 20.78 6.87
CA TYR A 80 -6.27 21.98 6.58
C TYR A 80 -6.36 22.34 5.09
N LEU A 81 -5.91 23.54 4.76
CA LEU A 81 -5.72 23.91 3.35
C LEU A 81 -4.30 23.53 2.91
N ASP A 82 -4.20 22.81 1.81
CA ASP A 82 -2.92 22.55 1.15
C ASP A 82 -2.38 23.83 0.45
N VAL A 83 -1.23 23.70 -0.23
CA VAL A 83 -0.60 24.81 -0.95
C VAL A 83 -1.44 25.37 -2.11
N PHE A 84 -2.44 24.61 -2.56
CA PHE A 84 -3.38 25.00 -3.60
C PHE A 84 -4.73 25.45 -3.03
N SER A 85 -4.84 25.66 -1.71
CA SER A 85 -6.07 26.01 -1.00
C SER A 85 -7.17 24.95 -1.10
N VAL A 86 -6.80 23.67 -1.22
CA VAL A 86 -7.73 22.53 -1.23
C VAL A 86 -7.86 21.96 0.18
N PRO A 87 -9.09 21.76 0.72
CA PRO A 87 -9.29 21.09 1.99
C PRO A 87 -8.74 19.66 1.97
N THR A 88 -7.85 19.37 2.90
CA THR A 88 -7.04 18.16 2.95
C THR A 88 -6.99 17.63 4.38
N ILE A 89 -6.87 16.32 4.58
CA ILE A 89 -6.76 15.66 5.88
C ILE A 89 -5.86 14.42 5.81
N GLY A 90 -5.46 13.89 6.95
CA GLY A 90 -4.69 12.64 7.03
C GLY A 90 -3.29 12.79 6.45
N TYR A 91 -2.97 11.99 5.47
CA TYR A 91 -1.71 11.99 4.71
C TYR A 91 -1.84 12.71 3.35
N GLY A 92 -2.61 13.80 3.29
CA GLY A 92 -2.81 14.56 2.07
C GLY A 92 -4.07 14.17 1.27
N GLN A 93 -5.04 13.48 1.89
CA GLN A 93 -6.26 13.09 1.21
C GLN A 93 -7.27 14.24 1.14
N THR A 94 -7.93 14.36 -0.01
CA THR A 94 -9.01 15.34 -0.26
C THR A 94 -10.40 14.68 -0.25
N PHE A 95 -10.44 13.33 -0.14
CA PHE A 95 -11.66 12.52 -0.09
C PHE A 95 -11.55 11.48 1.02
N TYR A 96 -12.68 11.15 1.64
CA TYR A 96 -12.83 10.01 2.54
C TYR A 96 -13.05 8.70 1.76
N LEU A 97 -13.02 7.57 2.48
CA LEU A 97 -13.22 6.22 1.88
C LEU A 97 -14.60 6.04 1.21
N ASP A 98 -15.59 6.80 1.65
CA ASP A 98 -16.95 6.82 1.07
C ASP A 98 -17.09 7.74 -0.15
N GLY A 99 -16.00 8.38 -0.59
CA GLY A 99 -15.96 9.33 -1.69
C GLY A 99 -16.41 10.76 -1.34
N ARG A 100 -16.75 11.04 -0.09
CA ARG A 100 -17.11 12.38 0.38
C ARG A 100 -15.88 13.28 0.37
N ILE A 101 -16.04 14.49 -0.16
CA ILE A 101 -14.98 15.53 -0.19
C ILE A 101 -14.72 16.03 1.23
N VAL A 102 -13.44 16.23 1.57
CA VAL A 102 -13.00 16.82 2.83
C VAL A 102 -13.43 18.29 2.91
N LYS A 103 -13.93 18.70 4.07
CA LYS A 103 -14.27 20.10 4.38
C LYS A 103 -13.49 20.54 5.60
N LEU A 104 -13.16 21.83 5.67
CA LEU A 104 -12.45 22.41 6.82
C LEU A 104 -13.24 22.32 8.15
N THR A 105 -14.55 22.10 8.05
CA THR A 105 -15.45 21.93 9.21
C THR A 105 -15.61 20.47 9.64
N ASP A 106 -14.95 19.52 8.95
CA ASP A 106 -15.04 18.11 9.32
C ASP A 106 -14.28 17.86 10.63
N PRO A 107 -14.71 16.89 11.43
CA PRO A 107 -14.00 16.52 12.65
C PRO A 107 -12.63 15.91 12.34
N SER A 108 -11.76 15.93 13.36
CA SER A 108 -10.48 15.22 13.31
C SER A 108 -10.67 13.73 13.09
N ILE A 109 -9.69 13.11 12.45
CA ILE A 109 -9.63 11.66 12.23
C ILE A 109 -8.51 11.02 13.04
N SER A 110 -8.63 9.72 13.32
CA SER A 110 -7.55 8.94 13.92
C SER A 110 -6.49 8.59 12.85
N GLU A 111 -5.25 8.39 13.29
CA GLU A 111 -4.17 7.97 12.39
C GLU A 111 -4.47 6.63 11.69
N PRO A 112 -5.03 5.60 12.36
CA PRO A 112 -5.45 4.37 11.66
C PRO A 112 -6.44 4.62 10.51
N LEU A 113 -7.40 5.55 10.69
CA LEU A 113 -8.32 5.90 9.59
C LEU A 113 -7.59 6.63 8.45
N GLY A 114 -6.71 7.59 8.80
CA GLY A 114 -5.87 8.27 7.80
C GLY A 114 -5.01 7.29 7.00
N ARG A 115 -4.47 6.25 7.68
CA ARG A 115 -3.70 5.19 7.03
C ARG A 115 -4.53 4.33 6.08
N GLN A 116 -5.75 3.97 6.46
CA GLN A 116 -6.68 3.25 5.57
C GLN A 116 -7.01 4.10 4.32
N MET A 117 -7.21 5.41 4.49
CA MET A 117 -7.45 6.33 3.38
C MET A 117 -6.22 6.41 2.46
N LEU A 118 -5.00 6.49 3.02
CA LEU A 118 -3.76 6.47 2.26
C LEU A 118 -3.62 5.17 1.45
N GLU A 119 -3.85 4.04 2.09
CA GLU A 119 -3.76 2.72 1.46
C GLU A 119 -4.75 2.56 0.30
N SER A 120 -6.00 2.98 0.49
CA SER A 120 -7.02 2.98 -0.56
C SER A 120 -6.59 3.84 -1.75
N LEU A 121 -6.15 5.06 -1.49
CA LEU A 121 -5.65 5.99 -2.53
C LEU A 121 -4.43 5.42 -3.27
N ALA A 122 -3.45 4.89 -2.53
CA ALA A 122 -2.24 4.30 -3.11
C ALA A 122 -2.59 3.11 -4.00
N ARG A 123 -3.52 2.26 -3.58
CA ARG A 123 -3.99 1.11 -4.35
C ARG A 123 -4.71 1.52 -5.62
N GLU A 124 -5.68 2.41 -5.51
CA GLU A 124 -6.54 2.77 -6.65
C GLU A 124 -5.82 3.59 -7.71
N LYS A 125 -5.07 4.60 -7.28
CA LYS A 125 -4.49 5.60 -8.20
C LYS A 125 -3.08 5.26 -8.67
N PHE A 126 -2.34 4.46 -7.92
CA PHE A 126 -0.93 4.19 -8.20
C PHE A 126 -0.65 2.71 -8.43
N TRP A 127 -0.89 1.86 -7.44
CA TRP A 127 -0.58 0.44 -7.52
C TRP A 127 -1.20 -0.26 -8.73
N ASN A 128 -2.50 -0.04 -8.94
CA ASN A 128 -3.23 -0.64 -10.05
C ASN A 128 -2.71 -0.21 -11.43
N VAL A 129 -2.12 0.97 -11.53
CA VAL A 129 -1.50 1.47 -12.77
C VAL A 129 -0.11 0.87 -12.95
N ILE A 130 0.80 1.05 -11.96
CA ILE A 130 2.19 0.63 -12.12
C ILE A 130 2.36 -0.88 -12.31
N LYS A 131 1.56 -1.71 -11.64
CA LYS A 131 1.62 -3.17 -11.79
C LYS A 131 1.27 -3.66 -13.21
N THR A 132 0.57 -2.84 -13.99
CA THR A 132 0.16 -3.18 -15.36
C THR A 132 0.97 -2.49 -16.43
N THR A 133 1.64 -1.39 -16.09
CA THR A 133 2.41 -0.58 -17.05
C THR A 133 3.90 -0.85 -16.99
N ILE A 134 4.44 -1.17 -15.80
CA ILE A 134 5.88 -1.42 -15.64
C ILE A 134 6.21 -2.85 -16.09
N PRO A 135 7.21 -3.02 -16.99
CA PRO A 135 7.61 -4.33 -17.47
C PRO A 135 8.25 -5.16 -16.35
N HIS A 136 8.30 -6.47 -16.55
CA HIS A 136 8.95 -7.41 -15.63
C HIS A 136 8.42 -7.39 -14.18
N TRP A 137 7.21 -6.85 -13.96
CA TRP A 137 6.60 -6.69 -12.64
C TRP A 137 6.60 -7.98 -11.81
N LYS A 138 6.37 -9.13 -12.48
CA LYS A 138 6.33 -10.44 -11.83
C LYS A 138 7.70 -10.93 -11.34
N GLU A 139 8.76 -10.40 -11.91
CA GLU A 139 10.14 -10.77 -11.56
C GLU A 139 10.67 -9.97 -10.37
N MET A 140 10.02 -8.85 -10.03
CA MET A 140 10.41 -7.96 -8.93
C MET A 140 10.02 -8.57 -7.59
N ASN A 141 10.84 -8.30 -6.56
CA ASN A 141 10.51 -8.60 -5.17
C ASN A 141 9.62 -7.49 -4.55
N ASP A 142 9.21 -7.67 -3.30
CA ASP A 142 8.32 -6.72 -2.62
C ASP A 142 9.02 -5.38 -2.33
N GLY A 143 10.32 -5.37 -2.05
CA GLY A 143 11.12 -4.14 -1.89
C GLY A 143 11.12 -3.31 -3.18
N GLN A 144 11.36 -3.95 -4.31
CA GLN A 144 11.36 -3.29 -5.63
C GLN A 144 10.00 -2.73 -5.99
N ARG A 145 8.93 -3.52 -5.82
CA ARG A 145 7.54 -3.07 -6.04
C ARG A 145 7.16 -1.93 -5.10
N GLY A 146 7.55 -2.04 -3.83
CA GLY A 146 7.30 -1.01 -2.81
C GLY A 146 8.00 0.31 -3.12
N ALA A 147 9.26 0.26 -3.52
CA ALA A 147 10.02 1.43 -3.93
C ALA A 147 9.35 2.15 -5.11
N LEU A 148 8.91 1.39 -6.14
CA LEU A 148 8.18 1.95 -7.28
C LEU A 148 6.83 2.53 -6.89
N LEU A 149 6.14 1.97 -5.90
CA LEU A 149 4.91 2.55 -5.39
C LEU A 149 5.17 3.90 -4.72
N SER A 150 6.17 4.02 -3.84
CA SER A 150 6.53 5.30 -3.23
C SER A 150 6.98 6.33 -4.27
N PHE A 151 7.80 5.91 -5.23
CA PHE A 151 8.25 6.76 -6.33
C PHE A 151 7.08 7.27 -7.17
N SER A 152 6.16 6.38 -7.57
CA SER A 152 4.98 6.75 -8.35
C SER A 152 4.02 7.64 -7.56
N TYR A 153 3.85 7.42 -6.26
CA TYR A 153 3.01 8.26 -5.39
C TYR A 153 3.48 9.71 -5.39
N ASN A 154 4.80 9.93 -5.41
CA ASN A 154 5.39 11.28 -5.42
C ASN A 154 5.41 11.93 -6.81
N LEU A 155 5.65 11.17 -7.88
CA LEU A 155 5.94 11.70 -9.22
C LEU A 155 4.86 11.39 -10.27
N GLY A 156 3.83 10.63 -9.88
CA GLY A 156 2.72 10.23 -10.75
C GLY A 156 2.81 8.78 -11.21
N ALA A 157 1.65 8.13 -11.28
CA ALA A 157 1.53 6.70 -11.62
C ALA A 157 1.97 6.37 -13.06
N HIS A 158 1.96 7.36 -13.94
CA HIS A 158 2.29 7.21 -15.37
C HIS A 158 3.72 7.62 -15.71
N PHE A 159 4.65 7.59 -14.75
CA PHE A 159 6.03 8.01 -14.99
C PHE A 159 6.74 7.13 -16.02
N TYR A 160 6.50 5.81 -16.01
CA TYR A 160 7.16 4.88 -16.91
C TYR A 160 6.84 5.20 -18.38
N GLY A 161 7.88 5.40 -19.19
CA GLY A 161 7.78 5.77 -20.61
C GLY A 161 7.41 7.23 -20.86
N SER A 162 7.21 8.05 -19.82
CA SER A 162 6.89 9.47 -19.97
C SER A 162 8.13 10.34 -20.17
N PRO A 163 8.01 11.48 -20.86
CA PRO A 163 9.10 12.44 -21.01
C PRO A 163 9.65 12.86 -19.63
N GLY A 164 10.98 12.92 -19.52
CA GLY A 164 11.67 13.22 -18.26
C GLY A 164 11.98 11.99 -17.39
N PHE A 165 11.44 10.81 -17.72
CA PHE A 165 11.68 9.56 -16.98
C PHE A 165 12.47 8.52 -17.79
N ASN A 166 13.26 8.97 -18.78
CA ASN A 166 13.94 8.07 -19.71
C ASN A 166 14.91 7.10 -19.03
N THR A 167 15.72 7.59 -18.07
CA THR A 167 16.73 6.76 -17.40
C THR A 167 16.08 5.65 -16.57
N ILE A 168 15.12 5.98 -15.71
CA ILE A 168 14.44 4.97 -14.89
C ILE A 168 13.64 4.01 -15.76
N SER A 169 13.02 4.49 -16.84
CA SER A 169 12.28 3.64 -17.78
C SER A 169 13.20 2.66 -18.50
N ALA A 170 14.39 3.09 -18.93
CA ALA A 170 15.39 2.21 -19.51
C ALA A 170 15.86 1.14 -18.51
N CYS A 171 16.23 1.54 -17.29
CA CYS A 171 16.63 0.59 -16.24
C CYS A 171 15.55 -0.50 -16.03
N LEU A 172 14.27 -0.12 -15.96
CA LEU A 172 13.17 -1.05 -15.77
C LEU A 172 12.92 -1.95 -16.99
N THR A 173 13.08 -1.41 -18.20
CA THR A 173 12.93 -2.16 -19.46
C THR A 173 14.02 -3.21 -19.63
N ASP A 174 15.27 -2.82 -19.37
CA ASP A 174 16.46 -3.63 -19.63
C ASP A 174 16.85 -4.54 -18.45
N ARG A 175 16.06 -4.54 -17.38
CA ARG A 175 16.37 -5.24 -16.10
C ARG A 175 17.70 -4.84 -15.48
N ALA A 176 18.11 -3.59 -15.66
CA ALA A 176 19.28 -3.02 -15.03
C ALA A 176 18.98 -2.67 -13.56
N TRP A 177 18.61 -3.71 -12.77
CA TRP A 177 18.11 -3.57 -11.40
C TRP A 177 19.09 -2.84 -10.48
N ASP A 178 20.38 -3.06 -10.67
CA ASP A 178 21.44 -2.44 -9.86
C ASP A 178 21.58 -0.94 -10.12
N GLU A 179 21.07 -0.45 -11.26
CA GLU A 179 21.12 0.98 -11.63
C GLU A 179 19.91 1.78 -11.13
N VAL A 180 18.81 1.08 -10.75
CA VAL A 180 17.56 1.75 -10.34
C VAL A 180 17.73 2.68 -9.14
N PRO A 181 18.47 2.33 -8.06
CA PRO A 181 18.70 3.26 -6.94
C PRO A 181 19.39 4.56 -7.37
N ALA A 182 20.34 4.48 -8.29
CA ALA A 182 21.01 5.66 -8.84
C ALA A 182 20.06 6.47 -9.75
N ALA A 183 19.20 5.80 -10.52
CA ALA A 183 18.18 6.44 -11.34
C ALA A 183 17.16 7.22 -10.50
N PHE A 184 16.74 6.70 -9.34
CA PHE A 184 15.88 7.46 -8.41
C PHE A 184 16.50 8.82 -8.04
N MET A 185 17.80 8.88 -7.80
CA MET A 185 18.49 10.12 -7.38
C MET A 185 18.48 11.23 -8.43
N LEU A 186 18.06 10.98 -9.65
CA LEU A 186 17.88 12.02 -10.68
C LEU A 186 16.65 12.90 -10.42
N TYR A 187 15.71 12.47 -9.53
CA TYR A 187 14.42 13.13 -9.31
C TYR A 187 14.39 13.86 -7.96
N VAL A 188 15.30 14.77 -7.75
CA VAL A 188 15.48 15.51 -6.48
C VAL A 188 15.27 17.03 -6.60
N ASN A 189 14.89 17.53 -7.78
CA ASN A 189 14.67 18.95 -8.07
C ASN A 189 15.82 19.84 -7.56
N PRO A 190 17.04 19.76 -8.12
CA PRO A 190 18.20 20.46 -7.62
C PRO A 190 18.00 21.98 -7.57
N GLY A 191 18.51 22.63 -6.53
CA GLY A 191 18.41 24.08 -6.36
C GLY A 191 17.06 24.59 -5.84
N THR A 192 16.11 23.70 -5.51
CA THR A 192 14.81 24.08 -4.92
C THR A 192 14.75 23.81 -3.43
N ALA A 193 13.79 24.41 -2.73
CA ALA A 193 13.54 24.15 -1.31
C ALA A 193 13.17 22.66 -1.03
N ALA A 194 12.66 21.94 -2.03
CA ALA A 194 12.28 20.54 -1.91
C ALA A 194 13.48 19.57 -2.02
N GLU A 195 14.65 20.02 -2.49
CA GLU A 195 15.79 19.16 -2.81
C GLU A 195 16.21 18.24 -1.66
N VAL A 196 16.32 18.79 -0.46
CA VAL A 196 16.77 18.02 0.72
C VAL A 196 15.78 16.91 1.06
N GLY A 197 14.47 17.21 1.08
CA GLY A 197 13.41 16.24 1.33
C GLY A 197 13.34 15.16 0.26
N LEU A 198 13.43 15.56 -1.00
CA LEU A 198 13.43 14.63 -2.13
C LEU A 198 14.67 13.72 -2.14
N LYS A 199 15.86 14.22 -1.82
CA LYS A 199 17.06 13.39 -1.65
C LYS A 199 16.87 12.32 -0.57
N ARG A 200 16.27 12.69 0.57
CA ARG A 200 15.97 11.73 1.63
C ARG A 200 15.01 10.66 1.13
N ARG A 201 13.92 11.05 0.44
CA ARG A 201 12.93 10.12 -0.11
C ARG A 201 13.55 9.17 -1.14
N ARG A 202 14.31 9.67 -2.10
CA ARG A 202 15.00 8.85 -3.12
C ARG A 202 15.97 7.83 -2.52
N ARG A 203 16.70 8.21 -1.45
CA ARG A 203 17.57 7.27 -0.73
C ARG A 203 16.77 6.16 -0.07
N ALA A 204 15.71 6.49 0.66
CA ALA A 204 14.86 5.51 1.31
C ALA A 204 14.19 4.56 0.30
N GLU A 205 13.78 5.07 -0.86
CA GLU A 205 13.30 4.25 -1.98
C GLU A 205 14.41 3.34 -2.54
N GLY A 206 15.63 3.84 -2.68
CA GLY A 206 16.79 3.03 -3.08
C GLY A 206 17.13 1.94 -2.07
N GLU A 207 17.08 2.24 -0.77
CA GLU A 207 17.28 1.26 0.30
C GLU A 207 16.18 0.17 0.30
N MET A 208 14.93 0.56 0.11
CA MET A 208 13.83 -0.39 -0.05
C MET A 208 13.97 -1.24 -1.31
N TRP A 209 14.51 -0.68 -2.41
CA TRP A 209 14.73 -1.41 -3.66
C TRP A 209 15.72 -2.57 -3.51
N ILE A 210 16.78 -2.39 -2.71
CA ILE A 210 17.84 -3.38 -2.52
C ILE A 210 17.59 -4.34 -1.35
N SER A 211 16.50 -4.17 -0.56
CA SER A 211 16.10 -5.05 0.54
C SER A 211 15.34 -6.33 0.08
#